data_5779a655afd7131bb438f0b23ec41fbc
#
_entry.id   5779a655afd7131bb438f0b23ec41fbc
#
_cell.length_a   1.000
_cell.length_b   1.000
_cell.length_c   1.000
_cell.angle_alpha   90.00
_cell.angle_beta   90.00
_cell.angle_gamma   90.00
#
_symmetry.space_group_name_H-M   'P 1'
#
loop_
_entity.id
_entity.type
_entity.pdbx_description
1 polymer ?
#
loop_
_entity_poly.entity_id
_entity_poly.type
_entity_poly.pdbx_seq_one_letter_code
_entity_poly.pdbx_strand_id
1 'polypeptide(L)'
;MDPVLFSIDERGVATITLNRPQQLNAINMAMRDLLWEYFRACDEIAEVRAIVFRGDGRAFCAGADISEFGTAPSLMDSRAARHDRDLWWELLNHRCLTIALMHGFCYGAGLELPLCCDLRI
;
A
#
# COMPACT_ATOMS: atom_id res chain seq x y z
N MET A 1 3.32 -4.87 -16.58
CA MET A 1 4.14 -4.76 -15.35
C MET A 1 3.24 -4.56 -14.15
N ASP A 2 3.49 -5.28 -13.08
CA ASP A 2 2.65 -5.19 -11.89
C ASP A 2 2.80 -3.84 -11.19
N PRO A 3 1.70 -3.20 -10.81
CA PRO A 3 1.75 -1.89 -10.16
C PRO A 3 2.21 -1.95 -8.70
N VAL A 4 2.26 -3.14 -8.12
CA VAL A 4 2.83 -3.38 -6.79
C VAL A 4 3.68 -4.64 -6.87
N LEU A 5 4.93 -4.55 -6.44
CA LEU A 5 5.84 -5.69 -6.41
C LEU A 5 5.95 -6.22 -4.98
N PHE A 6 6.17 -7.52 -4.86
CA PHE A 6 6.21 -8.19 -3.55
C PHE A 6 7.33 -9.22 -3.54
N SER A 7 8.12 -9.20 -2.48
CA SER A 7 9.15 -10.22 -2.26
C SER A 7 9.33 -10.48 -0.77
N ILE A 8 9.81 -11.67 -0.45
CA ILE A 8 10.14 -12.07 0.93
C ILE A 8 11.57 -12.58 0.92
N ASP A 9 12.41 -12.08 1.81
CA ASP A 9 13.77 -12.55 1.92
C ASP A 9 13.90 -13.67 2.97
N GLU A 10 15.09 -14.23 3.08
CA GLU A 10 15.39 -15.34 3.99
C GLU A 10 15.31 -14.97 5.46
N ARG A 11 15.35 -13.66 5.77
CA ARG A 11 15.23 -13.17 7.15
C ARG A 11 13.78 -13.02 7.60
N GLY A 12 12.83 -13.23 6.70
CA GLY A 12 11.42 -13.01 6.98
C GLY A 12 10.99 -11.55 6.81
N VAL A 13 11.71 -10.77 6.00
CA VAL A 13 11.34 -9.40 5.65
C VAL A 13 10.63 -9.41 4.31
N ALA A 14 9.37 -8.99 4.31
CA ALA A 14 8.60 -8.78 3.09
C ALA A 14 8.81 -7.34 2.61
N THR A 15 9.07 -7.16 1.33
CA THR A 15 9.19 -5.85 0.71
C THR A 15 8.04 -5.65 -0.26
N ILE A 16 7.28 -4.59 -0.05
CA ILE A 16 6.18 -4.18 -0.92
C ILE A 16 6.60 -2.88 -1.61
N THR A 17 6.71 -2.92 -2.94
CA THR A 17 7.16 -1.78 -3.73
C THR A 17 6.02 -1.23 -4.56
N LEU A 18 5.68 0.04 -4.36
CA LEU A 18 4.75 0.76 -5.22
C LEU A 18 5.46 0.99 -6.56
N ASN A 19 4.87 0.54 -7.65
CA ASN A 19 5.55 0.43 -8.94
C ASN A 19 4.77 1.06 -10.11
N ARG A 20 4.30 2.30 -9.90
CA ARG A 20 3.75 3.14 -10.97
C ARG A 20 4.52 4.47 -11.02
N PRO A 21 5.84 4.43 -11.27
CA PRO A 21 6.68 5.62 -11.14
C PRO A 21 6.26 6.78 -12.06
N GLN A 22 5.70 6.49 -13.26
CA GLN A 22 5.24 7.53 -14.17
C GLN A 22 4.04 8.30 -13.61
N GLN A 23 3.26 7.72 -12.71
CA GLN A 23 2.15 8.35 -12.02
C GLN A 23 2.51 8.68 -10.57
N LEU A 24 3.81 8.80 -10.25
CA LEU A 24 4.30 9.08 -8.90
C LEU A 24 3.72 8.12 -7.86
N ASN A 25 3.49 6.88 -8.28
CA ASN A 25 2.94 5.79 -7.46
C ASN A 25 1.54 6.11 -6.88
N ALA A 26 0.75 6.93 -7.58
CA ALA A 26 -0.63 7.19 -7.20
C ALA A 26 -1.40 5.87 -7.11
N ILE A 27 -2.16 5.70 -6.02
CA ILE A 27 -2.82 4.44 -5.69
C ILE A 27 -4.17 4.35 -6.42
N ASN A 28 -4.26 3.39 -7.35
CA ASN A 28 -5.52 3.06 -8.03
C ASN A 28 -6.14 1.80 -7.41
N MET A 29 -7.30 1.38 -7.94
CA MET A 29 -8.01 0.21 -7.40
C MET A 29 -7.21 -1.08 -7.57
N ALA A 30 -6.51 -1.25 -8.67
CA ALA A 30 -5.67 -2.43 -8.90
C ALA A 30 -4.57 -2.53 -7.83
N MET A 31 -3.95 -1.40 -7.49
CA MET A 31 -2.94 -1.35 -6.41
C MET A 31 -3.55 -1.67 -5.06
N ARG A 32 -4.74 -1.13 -4.78
CA ARG A 32 -5.44 -1.41 -3.51
C ARG A 32 -5.70 -2.90 -3.35
N ASP A 33 -6.14 -3.56 -4.41
CA ASP A 33 -6.42 -5.00 -4.39
C ASP A 33 -5.15 -5.80 -4.15
N LEU A 34 -4.05 -5.45 -4.82
CA LEU A 34 -2.76 -6.12 -4.62
C LEU A 34 -2.20 -5.88 -3.21
N LEU A 35 -2.30 -4.65 -2.71
CA LEU A 35 -1.86 -4.34 -1.34
C LEU A 35 -2.63 -5.16 -0.32
N TRP A 36 -3.94 -5.29 -0.51
CA TRP A 36 -4.78 -6.12 0.34
C TRP A 36 -4.31 -7.57 0.35
N GLU A 37 -4.10 -8.14 -0.84
CA GLU A 37 -3.65 -9.51 -0.99
C GLU A 37 -2.28 -9.73 -0.32
N TYR A 38 -1.35 -8.80 -0.50
CA TYR A 38 -0.02 -8.92 0.09
C TYR A 38 -0.03 -8.75 1.61
N PHE A 39 -0.87 -7.85 2.14
CA PHE A 39 -1.03 -7.74 3.60
C PHE A 39 -1.55 -9.05 4.17
N ARG A 40 -2.54 -9.66 3.52
CA ARG A 40 -3.11 -10.93 3.95
C ARG A 40 -2.09 -12.05 3.85
N ALA A 41 -1.32 -12.10 2.79
CA ALA A 41 -0.27 -13.10 2.63
C ALA A 41 0.77 -12.98 3.76
N CYS A 42 1.21 -11.77 4.07
CA CYS A 42 2.15 -11.55 5.16
C CYS A 42 1.58 -11.96 6.52
N ASP A 43 0.28 -11.81 6.71
CA ASP A 43 -0.38 -12.20 7.95
C ASP A 43 -0.43 -13.73 8.09
N GLU A 44 -0.57 -14.44 6.98
CA GLU A 44 -0.70 -15.91 6.96
C GLU A 44 0.64 -16.64 6.94
N ILE A 45 1.69 -16.04 6.39
CA ILE A 45 3.02 -16.66 6.31
C ILE A 45 3.76 -16.38 7.62
N ALA A 46 3.84 -17.42 8.47
CA ALA A 46 4.39 -17.28 9.82
C ALA A 46 5.83 -16.79 9.84
N GLU A 47 6.62 -17.10 8.82
CA GLU A 47 8.02 -16.71 8.71
C GLU A 47 8.21 -15.22 8.46
N VAL A 48 7.20 -14.52 7.95
CA VAL A 48 7.26 -13.07 7.75
C VAL A 48 7.09 -12.37 9.09
N ARG A 49 8.08 -11.53 9.44
CA ARG A 49 8.10 -10.80 10.71
C ARG A 49 8.03 -9.29 10.54
N ALA A 50 8.43 -8.80 9.37
CA ALA A 50 8.43 -7.37 9.08
C ALA A 50 8.01 -7.12 7.64
N ILE A 51 7.36 -5.98 7.41
CA ILE A 51 6.98 -5.51 6.08
C ILE A 51 7.62 -4.16 5.86
N VAL A 52 8.36 -4.02 4.76
CA VAL A 52 8.95 -2.76 4.34
C VAL A 52 8.20 -2.26 3.11
N PHE A 53 7.67 -1.04 3.20
CA PHE A 53 7.04 -0.36 2.07
C PHE A 53 8.03 0.62 1.45
N ARG A 54 8.13 0.59 0.13
CA ARG A 54 8.95 1.54 -0.63
C ARG A 54 8.25 1.91 -1.93
N GLY A 55 8.71 2.98 -2.56
CA GLY A 55 8.21 3.39 -3.87
C GLY A 55 9.34 3.38 -4.87
N ASP A 56 9.05 2.94 -6.10
CA ASP A 56 10.00 3.04 -7.20
C ASP A 56 9.95 4.43 -7.81
N GLY A 57 11.08 4.91 -8.34
CA GLY A 57 11.17 6.20 -8.99
C GLY A 57 11.40 7.35 -8.03
N ARG A 58 10.95 8.55 -8.42
CA ARG A 58 11.28 9.81 -7.73
C ARG A 58 10.35 10.18 -6.58
N ALA A 59 9.31 9.39 -6.34
CA ALA A 59 8.36 9.66 -5.26
C ALA A 59 7.97 8.35 -4.55
N PHE A 60 7.68 8.46 -3.27
CA PHE A 60 7.11 7.33 -2.54
C PHE A 60 5.67 7.08 -3.02
N CYS A 61 4.79 8.08 -2.85
CA CYS A 61 3.40 7.98 -3.29
C CYS A 61 2.74 9.37 -3.29
N ALA A 62 2.12 9.73 -4.40
CA ALA A 62 1.44 11.01 -4.54
C ALA A 62 -0.02 11.01 -4.08
N GLY A 63 -0.52 9.87 -3.58
CA GLY A 63 -1.87 9.77 -3.05
C GLY A 63 -2.79 8.90 -3.89
N ALA A 64 -4.11 9.10 -3.74
CA ALA A 64 -5.09 8.38 -4.53
C ALA A 64 -5.02 8.82 -6.00
N ASP A 65 -5.27 7.89 -6.92
CA ASP A 65 -5.29 8.18 -8.35
C ASP A 65 -6.54 8.99 -8.67
N ILE A 66 -6.36 10.29 -8.94
CA ILE A 66 -7.47 11.21 -9.19
C ILE A 66 -8.22 10.88 -10.48
N SER A 67 -7.61 10.14 -11.41
CA SER A 67 -8.29 9.74 -12.64
C SER A 67 -9.45 8.78 -12.39
N GLU A 68 -9.49 8.16 -11.22
CA GLU A 68 -10.57 7.26 -10.82
C GLU A 68 -11.69 7.95 -10.03
N PHE A 69 -11.53 9.22 -9.72
CA PHE A 69 -12.55 9.96 -8.97
C PHE A 69 -13.83 10.10 -9.80
N GLY A 70 -14.96 9.76 -9.18
CA GLY A 70 -16.26 9.84 -9.84
C GLY A 70 -16.55 8.69 -10.81
N THR A 71 -15.71 7.66 -10.87
CA THR A 71 -15.93 6.51 -11.74
C THR A 71 -16.89 5.48 -11.16
N ALA A 72 -17.13 5.51 -9.85
CA ALA A 72 -18.04 4.58 -9.20
C ALA A 72 -19.49 4.90 -9.62
N PRO A 73 -20.34 3.87 -9.85
CA PRO A 73 -21.74 4.08 -10.29
C PRO A 73 -22.58 4.84 -9.28
N SER A 74 -22.24 4.79 -7.99
CA SER A 74 -22.99 5.46 -6.94
C SER A 74 -22.08 5.81 -5.77
N LEU A 75 -22.61 6.68 -4.88
CA LEU A 75 -21.91 7.02 -3.63
C LEU A 75 -21.74 5.78 -2.74
N MET A 76 -22.75 4.90 -2.71
CA MET A 76 -22.66 3.66 -1.94
C MET A 76 -21.58 2.73 -2.46
N ASP A 77 -21.43 2.60 -3.78
CA ASP A 77 -20.38 1.79 -4.38
C ASP A 77 -19.01 2.38 -4.09
N SER A 78 -18.91 3.70 -4.11
CA SER A 78 -17.66 4.40 -3.78
C SER A 78 -17.25 4.14 -2.33
N ARG A 79 -18.20 4.13 -1.40
CA ARG A 79 -17.96 3.81 0.01
C ARG A 79 -17.62 2.34 0.21
N ALA A 80 -18.36 1.44 -0.44
CA ALA A 80 -18.12 0.01 -0.35
C ALA A 80 -16.71 -0.35 -0.79
N ALA A 81 -16.20 0.27 -1.86
CA ALA A 81 -14.84 0.03 -2.35
C ALA A 81 -13.78 0.34 -1.29
N ARG A 82 -14.06 1.26 -0.36
CA ARG A 82 -13.15 1.57 0.75
C ARG A 82 -13.34 0.65 1.94
N HIS A 83 -14.58 0.33 2.29
CA HIS A 83 -14.90 -0.42 3.50
C HIS A 83 -14.70 -1.92 3.37
N ASP A 84 -14.96 -2.49 2.19
CA ASP A 84 -14.84 -3.93 1.95
C ASP A 84 -13.39 -4.41 2.11
N ARG A 85 -12.44 -3.54 1.78
CA ARG A 85 -11.00 -3.81 1.95
C ARG A 85 -10.33 -2.58 2.54
N ASP A 86 -10.47 -2.43 3.85
CA ASP A 86 -9.91 -1.28 4.58
C ASP A 86 -8.42 -1.53 4.83
N LEU A 87 -7.59 -1.02 3.92
CA LEU A 87 -6.14 -1.18 3.97
C LEU A 87 -5.53 -0.60 5.24
N TRP A 88 -6.04 0.56 5.67
CA TRP A 88 -5.49 1.24 6.84
C TRP A 88 -5.78 0.48 8.12
N TRP A 89 -6.98 -0.08 8.23
CA TRP A 89 -7.34 -0.95 9.35
C TRP A 89 -6.44 -2.19 9.40
N GLU A 90 -6.28 -2.87 8.26
CA GLU A 90 -5.43 -4.06 8.17
C GLU A 90 -3.99 -3.74 8.56
N LEU A 91 -3.48 -2.58 8.09
CA LEU A 91 -2.11 -2.17 8.37
C LEU A 91 -1.93 -1.81 9.85
N LEU A 92 -2.88 -1.08 10.44
CA LEU A 92 -2.84 -0.69 11.85
C LEU A 92 -2.89 -1.89 12.79
N ASN A 93 -3.56 -2.97 12.38
CA ASN A 93 -3.75 -4.17 13.21
C ASN A 93 -2.89 -5.35 12.76
N HIS A 94 -1.92 -5.11 11.91
CA HIS A 94 -1.07 -6.18 11.37
C HIS A 94 -0.13 -6.72 12.45
N ARG A 95 0.05 -8.06 12.49
CA ARG A 95 0.95 -8.69 13.46
C ARG A 95 2.43 -8.41 13.19
N CYS A 96 2.78 -8.14 11.92
CA CYS A 96 4.16 -7.85 11.54
C CYS A 96 4.56 -6.43 11.91
N LEU A 97 5.84 -6.20 12.15
CA LEU A 97 6.40 -4.86 12.22
C LEU A 97 6.28 -4.22 10.83
N THR A 98 5.79 -3.00 10.75
CA THR A 98 5.61 -2.29 9.47
C THR A 98 6.52 -1.07 9.42
N ILE A 99 7.26 -0.94 8.32
CA ILE A 99 8.26 0.10 8.12
C ILE A 99 8.02 0.77 6.77
N ALA A 100 7.88 2.09 6.76
CA ALA A 100 7.79 2.85 5.50
C ALA A 100 9.13 3.53 5.23
N LEU A 101 9.73 3.22 4.08
CA LEU A 101 10.90 3.93 3.56
C LEU A 101 10.41 5.00 2.60
N MET A 102 10.33 6.23 3.07
CA MET A 102 9.78 7.34 2.31
C MET A 102 10.87 8.11 1.59
N HIS A 103 10.52 8.63 0.42
CA HIS A 103 11.39 9.54 -0.32
C HIS A 103 10.54 10.39 -1.28
N GLY A 104 10.95 11.61 -1.56
CA GLY A 104 10.25 12.49 -2.48
C GLY A 104 8.82 12.80 -2.01
N PHE A 105 7.88 12.80 -2.94
CA PHE A 105 6.50 13.18 -2.65
C PHE A 105 5.77 12.10 -1.84
N CYS A 106 5.09 12.55 -0.77
CA CYS A 106 4.21 11.73 0.06
C CYS A 106 2.97 12.55 0.39
N TYR A 107 1.91 12.43 -0.41
CA TYR A 107 0.70 13.24 -0.27
C TYR A 107 -0.54 12.39 -0.08
N GLY A 108 -1.51 12.91 0.67
CA GLY A 108 -2.82 12.28 0.84
C GLY A 108 -2.70 10.83 1.32
N ALA A 109 -3.28 9.89 0.57
CA ALA A 109 -3.17 8.46 0.87
C ALA A 109 -1.71 7.99 0.89
N GLY A 110 -0.84 8.65 0.13
CA GLY A 110 0.60 8.38 0.11
C GLY A 110 1.30 8.73 1.41
N LEU A 111 0.73 9.61 2.22
CA LEU A 111 1.19 9.90 3.57
C LEU A 111 0.44 9.06 4.60
N GLU A 112 -0.84 8.77 4.36
CA GLU A 112 -1.65 7.98 5.27
C GLU A 112 -1.07 6.57 5.48
N LEU A 113 -0.58 5.93 4.40
CA LEU A 113 0.04 4.61 4.51
C LEU A 113 1.22 4.61 5.47
N PRO A 114 2.22 5.50 5.34
CA PRO A 114 3.30 5.60 6.32
C PRO A 114 2.83 5.90 7.73
N LEU A 115 1.81 6.73 7.89
CA LEU A 115 1.27 7.05 9.22
C LEU A 115 0.65 5.85 9.91
N CYS A 116 0.21 4.85 9.15
CA CYS A 116 -0.31 3.60 9.71
C CYS A 116 0.80 2.60 10.02
N CYS A 117 2.04 2.85 9.59
CA CYS A 117 3.17 1.98 9.88
C CYS A 117 3.74 2.25 11.27
N ASP A 118 4.44 1.25 11.79
CA ASP A 118 5.10 1.37 13.11
C ASP A 118 6.29 2.34 13.04
N LEU A 119 7.05 2.29 11.95
CA LEU A 119 8.23 3.12 11.75
C LEU A 119 8.17 3.84 10.41
N ARG A 120 8.65 5.06 10.37
CA ARG A 120 8.81 5.89 9.17
C ARG A 120 10.26 6.36 9.09
N ILE A 121 10.87 6.12 7.96
CA ILE A 121 12.26 6.47 7.72
C ILE A 121 12.40 7.31 6.46
#